data_287d8586564c942c7198c8766792a31b
#
_entry.id   287d8586564c942c7198c8766792a31b
#
_cell.length_a   1.000
_cell.length_b   1.000
_cell.length_c   1.000
_cell.angle_alpha   90.00
_cell.angle_beta   90.00
_cell.angle_gamma   90.00
#
_symmetry.space_group_name_H-M   'P 1'
#
loop_
_entity.id
_entity.type
_entity.pdbx_description
1 polymer ?
#
loop_
_entity_poly.entity_id
_entity_poly.type
_entity_poly.pdbx_seq_one_letter_code
_entity_poly.pdbx_strand_id
1 'polypeptide(L)'
;MFFGDSLTAGYGLADARKEACPALIQQKLIAEGYDYHVINGGLSGDTSGGGLTRLNYWLNRPIDVFILELGINDIRRHISPTKIYQNLDAIVIKVKTKYPDVKLALMGMQIPALIPGLPVDSFNAIFKKLADGHQMVFVPFYLDGVAGQVHLNIRDGLHPSAEGYKVIAEKIWPVIKPLLVKDN
;
A
#
# COMPACT_ATOMS: atom_id res chain seq x y z
N MET A 1 4.49 -9.39 1.65
CA MET A 1 3.03 -9.26 1.79
C MET A 1 2.62 -7.83 1.52
N PHE A 2 1.64 -7.60 0.65
CA PHE A 2 0.95 -6.31 0.51
C PHE A 2 -0.30 -6.31 1.39
N PHE A 3 -0.47 -5.28 2.20
CA PHE A 3 -1.59 -5.14 3.12
C PHE A 3 -2.23 -3.77 2.93
N GLY A 4 -3.46 -3.74 2.39
CA GLY A 4 -4.08 -2.50 1.97
C GLY A 4 -5.58 -2.61 1.69
N ASP A 5 -6.07 -1.63 0.97
CA ASP A 5 -7.49 -1.54 0.60
C ASP A 5 -7.80 -1.97 -0.85
N SER A 6 -8.69 -1.28 -1.53
CA SER A 6 -9.08 -1.56 -2.92
C SER A 6 -7.93 -1.38 -3.91
N LEU A 7 -7.01 -0.46 -3.63
CA LEU A 7 -5.84 -0.22 -4.48
C LEU A 7 -4.86 -1.39 -4.42
N THR A 8 -4.71 -2.02 -3.27
CA THR A 8 -3.95 -3.27 -3.12
C THR A 8 -4.71 -4.47 -3.68
N ALA A 9 -6.02 -4.56 -3.42
CA ALA A 9 -6.86 -5.67 -3.87
C ALA A 9 -6.97 -5.76 -5.41
N GLY A 10 -6.83 -4.63 -6.12
CA GLY A 10 -7.04 -4.56 -7.57
C GLY A 10 -8.52 -4.44 -7.93
N TYR A 11 -9.26 -3.59 -7.21
CA TYR A 11 -10.68 -3.37 -7.46
C TYR A 11 -10.94 -2.91 -8.91
N GLY A 12 -11.94 -3.51 -9.54
CA GLY A 12 -12.39 -3.17 -10.89
C GLY A 12 -11.56 -3.79 -12.02
N LEU A 13 -10.49 -4.53 -11.73
CA LEU A 13 -9.74 -5.29 -12.73
C LEU A 13 -10.50 -6.55 -13.18
N ALA A 14 -10.26 -6.95 -14.41
CA ALA A 14 -10.84 -8.19 -14.96
C ALA A 14 -10.25 -9.43 -14.27
N ASP A 15 -8.94 -9.45 -14.03
CA ASP A 15 -8.26 -10.49 -13.26
C ASP A 15 -7.20 -9.89 -12.33
N ALA A 16 -7.63 -9.50 -11.13
CA ALA A 16 -6.72 -8.92 -10.13
C ALA A 16 -5.55 -9.86 -9.75
N ARG A 17 -5.70 -11.18 -9.92
CA ARG A 17 -4.62 -12.16 -9.66
C ARG A 17 -3.47 -12.06 -10.67
N LYS A 18 -3.67 -11.34 -11.77
CA LYS A 18 -2.65 -11.11 -12.80
C LYS A 18 -2.30 -9.65 -12.97
N GLU A 19 -3.23 -8.75 -12.71
CA GLU A 19 -3.18 -7.34 -13.12
C GLU A 19 -3.00 -6.37 -11.94
N ALA A 20 -3.34 -6.78 -10.71
CA ALA A 20 -3.13 -5.93 -9.53
C ALA A 20 -1.63 -5.77 -9.23
N CYS A 21 -1.26 -4.66 -8.57
CA CYS A 21 0.13 -4.36 -8.25
C CYS A 21 0.87 -5.53 -7.57
N PRO A 22 0.32 -6.22 -6.56
CA PRO A 22 0.99 -7.38 -5.95
C PRO A 22 1.32 -8.48 -6.97
N ALA A 23 0.43 -8.75 -7.92
CA ALA A 23 0.65 -9.76 -8.96
C ALA A 23 1.74 -9.35 -9.95
N LEU A 24 1.78 -8.06 -10.34
CA LEU A 24 2.83 -7.53 -11.20
C LEU A 24 4.21 -7.55 -10.51
N ILE A 25 4.24 -7.28 -9.21
CA ILE A 25 5.48 -7.42 -8.42
C ILE A 25 5.92 -8.89 -8.33
N GLN A 26 4.98 -9.85 -8.19
CA GLN A 26 5.34 -11.27 -8.26
C GLN A 26 5.98 -11.64 -9.60
N GLN A 27 5.46 -11.11 -10.72
CA GLN A 27 6.05 -11.34 -12.04
C GLN A 27 7.48 -10.80 -12.13
N LYS A 28 7.74 -9.60 -11.58
CA LYS A 28 9.09 -9.01 -11.52
C LYS A 28 10.05 -9.83 -10.67
N LEU A 29 9.60 -10.31 -9.51
CA LEU A 29 10.38 -11.20 -8.65
C LEU A 29 10.83 -12.46 -9.40
N ILE A 30 9.90 -13.12 -10.08
CA ILE A 30 10.19 -14.33 -10.88
C ILE A 30 11.18 -14.00 -12.01
N ALA A 31 10.93 -12.93 -12.76
CA ALA A 31 11.76 -12.53 -13.90
C ALA A 31 13.20 -12.20 -13.48
N GLU A 32 13.39 -11.68 -12.28
CA GLU A 32 14.71 -11.33 -11.75
C GLU A 32 15.32 -12.42 -10.83
N GLY A 33 14.66 -13.59 -10.68
CA GLY A 33 15.18 -14.74 -9.94
C GLY A 33 15.20 -14.56 -8.42
N TYR A 34 14.21 -13.86 -7.86
CA TYR A 34 13.99 -13.78 -6.43
C TYR A 34 13.04 -14.88 -5.96
N ASP A 35 13.37 -15.58 -4.89
CA ASP A 35 12.50 -16.61 -4.28
C ASP A 35 11.59 -15.98 -3.21
N TYR A 36 10.62 -15.23 -3.64
CA TYR A 36 9.59 -14.64 -2.78
C TYR A 36 8.19 -14.96 -3.29
N HIS A 37 7.31 -15.29 -2.37
CA HIS A 37 5.88 -15.43 -2.64
C HIS A 37 5.12 -14.17 -2.22
N VAL A 38 4.44 -13.51 -3.18
CA VAL A 38 3.67 -12.31 -2.90
C VAL A 38 2.25 -12.66 -2.44
N ILE A 39 1.88 -12.12 -1.29
CA ILE A 39 0.52 -12.23 -0.75
C ILE A 39 -0.21 -10.91 -0.96
N ASN A 40 -1.34 -10.96 -1.63
CA ASN A 40 -2.27 -9.84 -1.73
C ASN A 40 -3.24 -9.87 -0.54
N GLY A 41 -3.01 -9.00 0.43
CA GLY A 41 -3.83 -8.79 1.61
C GLY A 41 -4.75 -7.56 1.51
N GLY A 42 -5.09 -7.14 0.28
CA GLY A 42 -6.01 -6.04 0.03
C GLY A 42 -7.46 -6.40 0.35
N LEU A 43 -8.22 -5.44 0.87
CA LEU A 43 -9.66 -5.54 1.10
C LEU A 43 -10.35 -4.24 0.69
N SER A 44 -11.15 -4.29 -0.38
CA SER A 44 -11.82 -3.10 -0.92
C SER A 44 -12.67 -2.39 0.13
N GLY A 45 -12.51 -1.07 0.24
CA GLY A 45 -13.21 -0.22 1.19
C GLY A 45 -12.63 -0.25 2.60
N ASP A 46 -11.54 -0.98 2.85
CA ASP A 46 -10.94 -1.07 4.18
C ASP A 46 -10.39 0.28 4.66
N THR A 47 -10.45 0.48 5.96
CA THR A 47 -9.87 1.65 6.65
C THR A 47 -8.65 1.22 7.46
N SER A 48 -7.88 2.18 7.96
CA SER A 48 -6.77 1.89 8.88
C SER A 48 -7.25 1.13 10.12
N GLY A 49 -8.45 1.45 10.63
CA GLY A 49 -9.07 0.73 11.76
C GLY A 49 -9.52 -0.68 11.40
N GLY A 50 -10.09 -0.87 10.21
CA GLY A 50 -10.46 -2.19 9.69
C GLY A 50 -9.23 -3.06 9.49
N GLY A 51 -8.19 -2.51 8.86
CA GLY A 51 -6.89 -3.17 8.69
C GLY A 51 -6.29 -3.62 10.03
N LEU A 52 -6.28 -2.72 11.04
CA LEU A 52 -5.80 -3.06 12.38
C LEU A 52 -6.57 -4.23 13.01
N THR A 53 -7.89 -4.28 12.80
CA THR A 53 -8.75 -5.34 13.33
C THR A 53 -8.46 -6.69 12.69
N ARG A 54 -8.31 -6.74 11.35
CA ARG A 54 -8.09 -8.01 10.63
C ARG A 54 -6.62 -8.44 10.55
N LEU A 55 -5.68 -7.62 10.99
CA LEU A 55 -4.24 -7.89 10.87
C LEU A 55 -3.84 -9.25 11.48
N ASN A 56 -4.40 -9.61 12.64
CA ASN A 56 -4.04 -10.85 13.33
C ASN A 56 -4.27 -12.12 12.49
N TYR A 57 -5.25 -12.11 11.59
CA TYR A 57 -5.47 -13.22 10.65
C TYR A 57 -4.25 -13.46 9.75
N TRP A 58 -3.58 -12.37 9.35
CA TRP A 58 -2.43 -12.43 8.45
C TRP A 58 -1.11 -12.74 9.17
N LEU A 59 -1.00 -12.41 10.44
CA LEU A 59 0.21 -12.65 11.26
C LEU A 59 0.41 -14.12 11.67
N ASN A 60 -0.38 -15.05 11.15
CA ASN A 60 -0.23 -16.49 11.39
C ASN A 60 0.69 -17.20 10.37
N ARG A 61 1.37 -16.44 9.51
CA ARG A 61 2.28 -16.95 8.47
C ARG A 61 3.56 -16.11 8.43
N PRO A 62 4.70 -16.65 8.02
CA PRO A 62 5.95 -15.87 7.90
C PRO A 62 5.78 -14.67 6.97
N ILE A 63 6.36 -13.53 7.35
CA ILE A 63 6.36 -12.30 6.56
C ILE A 63 7.76 -11.67 6.63
N ASP A 64 8.49 -11.71 5.53
CA ASP A 64 9.84 -11.12 5.43
C ASP A 64 9.77 -9.64 5.05
N VAL A 65 8.81 -9.30 4.17
CA VAL A 65 8.57 -7.94 3.71
C VAL A 65 7.09 -7.60 3.86
N PHE A 66 6.78 -6.54 4.59
CA PHE A 66 5.42 -6.03 4.79
C PHE A 66 5.28 -4.64 4.15
N ILE A 67 4.36 -4.54 3.20
CA ILE A 67 4.07 -3.33 2.43
C ILE A 67 2.69 -2.85 2.84
N LEU A 68 2.62 -1.70 3.49
CA LEU A 68 1.38 -1.11 4.02
C LEU A 68 0.83 -0.05 3.06
N GLU A 69 -0.45 -0.14 2.74
CA GLU A 69 -1.20 0.80 1.90
C GLU A 69 -2.62 0.93 2.46
N LEU A 70 -2.93 1.96 3.25
CA LEU A 70 -4.25 2.24 3.85
C LEU A 70 -4.36 3.73 4.19
N GLY A 71 -5.59 4.22 4.31
CA GLY A 71 -5.89 5.56 4.84
C GLY A 71 -6.79 6.40 3.96
N ILE A 72 -6.88 6.12 2.65
CA ILE A 72 -7.74 6.91 1.76
C ILE A 72 -9.24 6.74 2.08
N ASN A 73 -9.67 5.58 2.51
CA ASN A 73 -11.04 5.34 2.92
C ASN A 73 -11.38 5.98 4.25
N ASP A 74 -10.39 6.16 5.12
CA ASP A 74 -10.54 6.86 6.40
C ASP A 74 -10.87 8.33 6.19
N ILE A 75 -10.05 9.05 5.42
CA ILE A 75 -10.25 10.48 5.20
C ILE A 75 -11.58 10.76 4.48
N ARG A 76 -11.98 9.89 3.54
CA ARG A 76 -13.29 9.97 2.89
C ARG A 76 -14.47 9.72 3.83
N ARG A 77 -14.25 9.04 4.96
CA ARG A 77 -15.22 8.83 6.04
C ARG A 77 -15.05 9.83 7.19
N HIS A 78 -14.31 10.92 6.96
CA HIS A 78 -14.06 11.98 7.95
C HIS A 78 -13.38 11.48 9.24
N ILE A 79 -12.61 10.38 9.17
CA ILE A 79 -11.76 9.94 10.27
C ILE A 79 -10.55 10.88 10.34
N SER A 80 -10.24 11.39 11.53
CA SER A 80 -9.18 12.37 11.68
C SER A 80 -7.80 11.81 11.32
N PRO A 81 -6.90 12.62 10.74
CA PRO A 81 -5.53 12.20 10.44
C PRO A 81 -4.78 11.65 11.64
N THR A 82 -5.00 12.20 12.81
CA THR A 82 -4.45 11.68 14.08
C THR A 82 -4.88 10.23 14.33
N LYS A 83 -6.16 9.92 14.14
CA LYS A 83 -6.67 8.55 14.33
C LYS A 83 -6.15 7.60 13.26
N ILE A 84 -6.06 8.05 12.02
CA ILE A 84 -5.45 7.29 10.93
C ILE A 84 -4.00 6.94 11.27
N TYR A 85 -3.20 7.93 11.66
CA TYR A 85 -1.82 7.72 12.09
C TYR A 85 -1.72 6.69 13.22
N GLN A 86 -2.52 6.82 14.28
CA GLN A 86 -2.53 5.89 15.41
C GLN A 86 -2.82 4.44 15.00
N ASN A 87 -3.77 4.24 14.08
CA ASN A 87 -4.11 2.91 13.59
C ASN A 87 -2.98 2.32 12.74
N LEU A 88 -2.40 3.11 11.81
CA LEU A 88 -1.28 2.68 10.97
C LEU A 88 -0.04 2.37 11.81
N ASP A 89 0.26 3.21 12.80
CA ASP A 89 1.35 3.02 13.77
C ASP A 89 1.17 1.71 14.55
N ALA A 90 -0.04 1.45 15.05
CA ALA A 90 -0.36 0.21 15.75
C ALA A 90 -0.22 -1.03 14.83
N ILE A 91 -0.57 -0.94 13.55
CA ILE A 91 -0.34 -2.00 12.57
C ILE A 91 1.16 -2.30 12.47
N VAL A 92 1.98 -1.26 12.26
CA VAL A 92 3.43 -1.41 12.11
C VAL A 92 4.06 -2.00 13.37
N ILE A 93 3.68 -1.50 14.56
CA ILE A 93 4.15 -2.03 15.84
C ILE A 93 3.81 -3.51 15.99
N LYS A 94 2.58 -3.93 15.70
CA LYS A 94 2.18 -5.34 15.79
C LYS A 94 2.98 -6.23 14.84
N VAL A 95 3.21 -5.79 13.61
CA VAL A 95 4.01 -6.51 12.62
C VAL A 95 5.44 -6.69 13.11
N LYS A 96 6.09 -5.60 13.56
CA LYS A 96 7.47 -5.63 14.11
C LYS A 96 7.59 -6.48 15.38
N THR A 97 6.59 -6.43 16.25
CA THR A 97 6.56 -7.27 17.46
C THR A 97 6.52 -8.75 17.12
N LYS A 98 5.76 -9.12 16.08
CA LYS A 98 5.65 -10.52 15.64
C LYS A 98 6.86 -10.97 14.83
N TYR A 99 7.42 -10.08 14.02
CA TYR A 99 8.55 -10.35 13.12
C TYR A 99 9.60 -9.24 13.28
N PRO A 100 10.55 -9.37 14.23
CA PRO A 100 11.53 -8.31 14.52
C PRO A 100 12.40 -7.91 13.33
N ASP A 101 12.69 -8.86 12.42
CA ASP A 101 13.56 -8.66 11.26
C ASP A 101 12.79 -8.25 9.98
N VAL A 102 11.47 -8.07 10.07
CA VAL A 102 10.62 -7.73 8.91
C VAL A 102 11.09 -6.43 8.25
N LYS A 103 11.21 -6.46 6.93
CA LYS A 103 11.44 -5.26 6.14
C LYS A 103 10.12 -4.56 5.86
N LEU A 104 10.10 -3.24 6.01
CA LEU A 104 8.87 -2.45 5.95
C LEU A 104 8.90 -1.45 4.80
N ALA A 105 7.80 -1.39 4.06
CA ALA A 105 7.54 -0.31 3.12
C ALA A 105 6.16 0.30 3.36
N LEU A 106 6.04 1.60 3.11
CA LEU A 106 4.79 2.36 3.19
C LEU A 106 4.49 2.99 1.83
N MET A 107 3.31 2.70 1.31
CA MET A 107 2.74 3.36 0.15
C MET A 107 1.95 4.58 0.64
N GLY A 108 2.53 5.77 0.46
CA GLY A 108 1.91 7.02 0.85
C GLY A 108 0.71 7.36 -0.04
N MET A 109 -0.20 8.11 0.52
CA MET A 109 -1.37 8.61 -0.18
C MET A 109 -1.37 10.14 -0.13
N GLN A 110 -1.80 10.75 -1.23
CA GLN A 110 -1.97 12.20 -1.33
C GLN A 110 -3.35 12.52 -1.87
N ILE A 111 -3.95 13.55 -1.31
CA ILE A 111 -5.19 14.15 -1.83
C ILE A 111 -4.91 15.59 -2.23
N PRO A 112 -5.58 16.10 -3.29
CA PRO A 112 -5.40 17.49 -3.72
C PRO A 112 -5.80 18.49 -2.61
N ALA A 113 -5.05 19.57 -2.49
CA ALA A 113 -5.28 20.63 -1.49
C ALA A 113 -6.64 21.34 -1.60
N LEU A 114 -7.35 21.16 -2.72
CA LEU A 114 -8.58 21.87 -3.02
C LEU A 114 -9.87 21.12 -2.65
N ILE A 115 -9.82 20.06 -1.84
CA ILE A 115 -11.04 19.37 -1.41
C ILE A 115 -11.58 20.04 -0.14
N PRO A 116 -12.70 20.78 -0.23
CA PRO A 116 -13.25 21.50 0.92
C PRO A 116 -13.60 20.56 2.07
N GLY A 117 -13.31 20.98 3.31
CA GLY A 117 -13.70 20.27 4.52
C GLY A 117 -12.83 19.09 4.91
N LEU A 118 -11.80 18.74 4.12
CA LEU A 118 -10.82 17.71 4.50
C LEU A 118 -9.53 18.36 5.03
N PRO A 119 -8.93 17.81 6.09
CA PRO A 119 -7.64 18.26 6.64
C PRO A 119 -6.46 17.73 5.80
N VAL A 120 -6.34 18.19 4.55
CA VAL A 120 -5.46 17.66 3.51
C VAL A 120 -4.00 17.63 3.93
N ASP A 121 -3.46 18.76 4.41
CA ASP A 121 -2.04 18.86 4.78
C ASP A 121 -1.69 17.89 5.91
N SER A 122 -2.57 17.81 6.93
CA SER A 122 -2.40 16.88 8.02
C SER A 122 -2.48 15.43 7.57
N PHE A 123 -3.39 15.12 6.61
CA PHE A 123 -3.51 13.77 6.05
C PHE A 123 -2.26 13.41 5.22
N ASN A 124 -1.82 14.27 4.33
CA ASN A 124 -0.65 14.00 3.50
C ASN A 124 0.63 13.84 4.34
N ALA A 125 0.73 14.55 5.46
CA ALA A 125 1.91 14.53 6.33
C ALA A 125 2.06 13.24 7.16
N ILE A 126 0.96 12.53 7.49
CA ILE A 126 1.04 11.37 8.39
C ILE A 126 1.90 10.24 7.82
N PHE A 127 1.90 10.04 6.51
CA PHE A 127 2.62 8.93 5.87
C PHE A 127 4.13 9.11 6.00
N LYS A 128 4.65 10.30 5.70
CA LYS A 128 6.09 10.58 5.89
C LYS A 128 6.48 10.46 7.35
N LYS A 129 5.68 11.00 8.27
CA LYS A 129 5.92 10.90 9.71
C LYS A 129 5.99 9.45 10.18
N LEU A 130 5.09 8.59 9.68
CA LEU A 130 5.07 7.17 10.02
C LEU A 130 6.30 6.46 9.47
N ALA A 131 6.63 6.70 8.21
CA ALA A 131 7.78 6.09 7.55
C ALA A 131 9.10 6.45 8.26
N ASP A 132 9.29 7.72 8.58
CA ASP A 132 10.48 8.21 9.30
C ASP A 132 10.57 7.59 10.71
N GLY A 133 9.45 7.54 11.45
CA GLY A 133 9.39 7.01 12.82
C GLY A 133 9.71 5.53 12.92
N HIS A 134 9.39 4.75 11.89
CA HIS A 134 9.66 3.31 11.85
C HIS A 134 10.77 2.89 10.90
N GLN A 135 11.47 3.85 10.26
CA GLN A 135 12.54 3.60 9.28
C GLN A 135 12.06 2.74 8.09
N MET A 136 10.85 3.01 7.62
CA MET A 136 10.26 2.30 6.50
C MET A 136 10.79 2.84 5.17
N VAL A 137 10.93 1.97 4.18
CA VAL A 137 11.03 2.42 2.79
C VAL A 137 9.73 3.12 2.41
N PHE A 138 9.83 4.31 1.82
CA PHE A 138 8.68 5.17 1.60
C PHE A 138 8.46 5.50 0.13
N VAL A 139 7.29 5.18 -0.38
CA VAL A 139 6.76 5.68 -1.65
C VAL A 139 5.85 6.86 -1.34
N PRO A 140 6.24 8.11 -1.65
CA PRO A 140 5.50 9.30 -1.22
C PRO A 140 4.07 9.38 -1.74
N PHE A 141 3.83 8.89 -2.96
CA PHE A 141 2.51 8.80 -3.54
C PHE A 141 2.35 7.53 -4.38
N TYR A 142 1.52 6.61 -3.90
CA TYR A 142 1.31 5.31 -4.54
C TYR A 142 0.74 5.41 -5.96
N LEU A 143 -0.12 6.42 -6.21
CA LEU A 143 -0.76 6.66 -7.51
C LEU A 143 -0.01 7.69 -8.39
N ASP A 144 1.27 7.96 -8.11
CA ASP A 144 2.06 8.91 -8.88
C ASP A 144 2.12 8.53 -10.37
N GLY A 145 1.78 9.49 -11.24
CA GLY A 145 1.69 9.31 -12.69
C GLY A 145 0.43 8.59 -13.18
N VAL A 146 -0.48 8.18 -12.27
CA VAL A 146 -1.73 7.49 -12.61
C VAL A 146 -2.95 8.31 -12.18
N ALA A 147 -2.90 8.92 -10.99
CA ALA A 147 -3.99 9.75 -10.49
C ALA A 147 -4.35 10.85 -11.49
N GLY A 148 -5.64 10.99 -11.80
CA GLY A 148 -6.15 12.00 -12.75
C GLY A 148 -5.93 11.68 -14.23
N GLN A 149 -5.24 10.60 -14.58
CA GLN A 149 -5.06 10.17 -15.98
C GLN A 149 -6.21 9.26 -16.40
N VAL A 150 -7.16 9.76 -17.21
CA VAL A 150 -8.39 9.03 -17.58
C VAL A 150 -8.11 7.64 -18.15
N HIS A 151 -7.10 7.48 -19.00
CA HIS A 151 -6.76 6.21 -19.65
C HIS A 151 -6.06 5.20 -18.71
N LEU A 152 -5.53 5.66 -17.57
CA LEU A 152 -4.87 4.83 -16.56
C LEU A 152 -5.78 4.48 -15.36
N ASN A 153 -7.02 4.96 -15.38
CA ASN A 153 -8.01 4.67 -14.35
C ASN A 153 -9.24 4.01 -14.94
N ILE A 154 -9.97 3.23 -14.15
CA ILE A 154 -11.27 2.73 -14.54
C ILE A 154 -12.30 3.87 -14.51
N ARG A 155 -13.55 3.60 -14.92
CA ARG A 155 -14.59 4.63 -15.10
C ARG A 155 -14.87 5.51 -13.87
N ASP A 156 -14.53 5.07 -12.68
CA ASP A 156 -14.74 5.86 -11.45
C ASP A 156 -13.69 6.96 -11.24
N GLY A 157 -12.63 6.97 -12.05
CA GLY A 157 -11.56 7.97 -11.99
C GLY A 157 -10.68 7.91 -10.73
N LEU A 158 -10.84 6.86 -9.91
CA LEU A 158 -10.15 6.69 -8.62
C LEU A 158 -9.24 5.47 -8.62
N HIS A 159 -9.70 4.35 -9.18
CA HIS A 159 -8.96 3.10 -9.19
C HIS A 159 -8.20 2.92 -10.50
N PRO A 160 -6.94 2.47 -10.45
CA PRO A 160 -6.16 2.23 -11.64
C PRO A 160 -6.77 1.15 -12.54
N SER A 161 -6.65 1.33 -13.86
CA SER A 161 -6.85 0.27 -14.85
C SER A 161 -5.66 -0.70 -14.82
N ALA A 162 -5.74 -1.81 -15.59
CA ALA A 162 -4.63 -2.73 -15.73
C ALA A 162 -3.34 -2.00 -16.22
N GLU A 163 -3.47 -1.04 -17.14
CA GLU A 163 -2.34 -0.22 -17.59
C GLU A 163 -1.85 0.71 -16.48
N GLY A 164 -2.75 1.30 -15.69
CA GLY A 164 -2.38 2.10 -14.53
C GLY A 164 -1.57 1.31 -13.50
N TYR A 165 -1.95 0.06 -13.22
CA TYR A 165 -1.18 -0.79 -12.31
C TYR A 165 0.19 -1.17 -12.86
N LYS A 166 0.38 -1.30 -14.17
CA LYS A 166 1.71 -1.48 -14.76
C LYS A 166 2.60 -0.26 -14.48
N VAL A 167 2.08 0.94 -14.68
CA VAL A 167 2.82 2.18 -14.36
C VAL A 167 3.21 2.23 -12.87
N ILE A 168 2.27 1.90 -11.97
CA ILE A 168 2.54 1.84 -10.53
C ILE A 168 3.63 0.81 -10.24
N ALA A 169 3.51 -0.41 -10.75
CA ALA A 169 4.48 -1.48 -10.49
C ALA A 169 5.89 -1.11 -10.97
N GLU A 170 6.03 -0.45 -12.13
CA GLU A 170 7.32 0.04 -12.62
C GLU A 170 7.93 1.10 -11.70
N LYS A 171 7.11 2.01 -11.16
CA LYS A 171 7.59 3.06 -10.27
C LYS A 171 7.98 2.57 -8.88
N ILE A 172 7.22 1.64 -8.32
CA ILE A 172 7.50 1.17 -6.96
C ILE A 172 8.58 0.08 -6.93
N TRP A 173 8.79 -0.67 -8.01
CA TRP A 173 9.76 -1.75 -8.08
C TRP A 173 11.17 -1.33 -7.64
N PRO A 174 11.80 -0.28 -8.21
CA PRO A 174 13.14 0.14 -7.80
C PRO A 174 13.19 0.61 -6.33
N VAL A 175 12.06 1.05 -5.77
CA VAL A 175 11.97 1.52 -4.38
C VAL A 175 11.90 0.36 -3.40
N ILE A 176 11.15 -0.71 -3.71
CA ILE A 176 11.00 -1.86 -2.80
C ILE A 176 12.06 -2.95 -3.02
N LYS A 177 12.68 -3.01 -4.20
CA LYS A 177 13.70 -4.00 -4.54
C LYS A 177 14.87 -4.06 -3.54
N PRO A 178 15.38 -2.96 -2.97
CA PRO A 178 16.44 -2.99 -1.96
C PRO A 178 16.07 -3.70 -0.65
N LEU A 179 14.77 -3.96 -0.41
CA LEU A 179 14.31 -4.75 0.75
C LEU A 179 14.49 -6.26 0.57
N LEU A 180 14.76 -6.69 -0.66
CA LEU A 180 14.82 -8.10 -1.04
C LEU A 180 16.24 -8.62 -0.94
N VAL A 181 16.37 -9.87 -0.52
CA VAL A 181 17.63 -10.61 -0.52
C VAL A 181 17.53 -11.69 -1.60
N LYS A 182 18.58 -11.86 -2.40
CA LYS A 182 18.71 -13.05 -3.25
C LYS A 182 19.43 -14.12 -2.46
N ASP A 183 18.85 -15.31 -2.44
CA ASP A 183 19.58 -16.47 -2.00
C ASP A 183 20.70 -16.75 -3.04
N ASN A 184 21.93 -16.82 -2.55
CA ASN A 184 23.13 -17.11 -3.35
C ASN A 184 23.18 -18.60 -3.71
#